data_eeda3de1ec88a8952cea6e8c54885c4d
#
_entry.id   eeda3de1ec88a8952cea6e8c54885c4d
#
_cell.length_a   1.000
_cell.length_b   1.000
_cell.length_c   1.000
_cell.angle_alpha   90.00
_cell.angle_beta   90.00
_cell.angle_gamma   90.00
#
_symmetry.space_group_name_H-M   'P 1'
#
loop_
_entity.id
_entity.type
_entity.pdbx_description
1 polymer ?
#
loop_
_entity_poly.entity_id
_entity_poly.type
_entity_poly.pdbx_seq_one_letter_code
_entity_poly.pdbx_strand_id
1 'polypeptide(L)'
;MKLNVNGVERQVATEWRDENLLTVLREQLGLTGSRFSCGIGECGACLVHVDGVPTNSCLMPVAAVADKAVLTIEGLVAKDGTLHPLQQVWIDENVPQCGYCQSGQIMKALALLKENKTPTDDDINRAMSGVLCRCGTYDRIRKSIKRAALFMSREI
;
A
#
# COMPACT_ATOMS: atom_id res chain seq x y z
N MET A 1 3.32 3.65 -23.29
CA MET A 1 2.34 4.48 -22.57
C MET A 1 3.00 5.15 -21.38
N LYS A 2 2.37 6.16 -20.80
CA LYS A 2 2.89 6.85 -19.61
C LYS A 2 2.06 6.51 -18.40
N LEU A 3 2.70 6.37 -17.24
CA LEU A 3 2.05 6.24 -15.93
C LEU A 3 2.59 7.32 -14.98
N ASN A 4 1.70 7.89 -14.18
CA ASN A 4 2.12 8.70 -13.04
C ASN A 4 2.25 7.79 -11.81
N VAL A 5 3.48 7.48 -11.42
CA VAL A 5 3.75 6.62 -10.25
C VAL A 5 4.56 7.38 -9.22
N ASN A 6 4.01 7.52 -8.02
CA ASN A 6 4.61 8.26 -6.91
C ASN A 6 4.95 9.73 -7.28
N GLY A 7 4.07 10.36 -8.07
CA GLY A 7 4.25 11.74 -8.53
C GLY A 7 5.30 11.90 -9.65
N VAL A 8 5.80 10.80 -10.21
CA VAL A 8 6.79 10.81 -11.30
C VAL A 8 6.21 10.15 -12.54
N GLU A 9 6.30 10.82 -13.68
CA GLU A 9 5.93 10.24 -14.97
C GLU A 9 6.92 9.14 -15.36
N ARG A 10 6.42 7.93 -15.61
CA ARG A 10 7.18 6.74 -16.00
C ARG A 10 6.74 6.27 -17.38
N GLN A 11 7.70 5.93 -18.23
CA GLN A 11 7.41 5.31 -19.52
C GLN A 11 7.20 3.80 -19.35
N VAL A 12 6.09 3.29 -19.87
CA VAL A 12 5.81 1.86 -19.96
C VAL A 12 6.01 1.43 -21.41
N ALA A 13 6.91 0.51 -21.64
CA ALA A 13 7.22 -0.02 -22.96
C ALA A 13 6.02 -0.79 -23.53
N THR A 14 5.95 -0.90 -24.87
CA THR A 14 4.74 -1.39 -25.55
C THR A 14 4.43 -2.84 -25.22
N GLU A 15 5.45 -3.65 -25.01
CA GLU A 15 5.36 -5.08 -24.67
C GLU A 15 4.70 -5.34 -23.30
N TRP A 16 4.65 -4.33 -22.41
CA TRP A 16 4.03 -4.42 -21.09
C TRP A 16 2.58 -3.94 -21.05
N ARG A 17 2.05 -3.49 -22.18
CA ARG A 17 0.74 -2.81 -22.21
C ARG A 17 -0.43 -3.68 -21.78
N ASP A 18 -0.33 -4.99 -22.04
CA ASP A 18 -1.39 -5.95 -21.74
C ASP A 18 -1.21 -6.65 -20.38
N GLU A 19 -0.16 -6.25 -19.64
CA GLU A 19 0.14 -6.78 -18.31
C GLU A 19 -0.72 -6.13 -17.22
N ASN A 20 -0.77 -6.79 -16.04
CA ASN A 20 -1.33 -6.17 -14.86
C ASN A 20 -0.37 -5.15 -14.24
N LEU A 21 -0.93 -4.21 -13.50
CA LEU A 21 -0.18 -3.12 -12.87
C LEU A 21 0.94 -3.64 -11.95
N LEU A 22 0.70 -4.72 -11.19
CA LEU A 22 1.70 -5.28 -10.29
C LEU A 22 2.96 -5.75 -11.04
N THR A 23 2.78 -6.45 -12.16
CA THR A 23 3.89 -6.91 -13.01
C THR A 23 4.71 -5.72 -13.52
N VAL A 24 4.04 -4.69 -14.04
CA VAL A 24 4.72 -3.48 -14.54
C VAL A 24 5.46 -2.74 -13.43
N LEU A 25 4.85 -2.55 -12.26
CA LEU A 25 5.51 -1.89 -11.12
C LEU A 25 6.79 -2.62 -10.72
N ARG A 26 6.74 -3.94 -10.64
CA ARG A 26 7.84 -4.76 -10.14
C ARG A 26 8.94 -4.99 -11.18
N GLU A 27 8.56 -5.48 -12.36
CA GLU A 27 9.52 -6.01 -13.34
C GLU A 27 10.08 -4.92 -14.26
N GLN A 28 9.27 -3.93 -14.64
CA GLN A 28 9.73 -2.85 -15.50
C GLN A 28 10.19 -1.61 -14.71
N LEU A 29 9.43 -1.22 -13.66
CA LEU A 29 9.74 0.01 -12.91
C LEU A 29 10.62 -0.21 -11.68
N GLY A 30 10.90 -1.47 -11.30
CA GLY A 30 11.74 -1.82 -10.16
C GLY A 30 11.14 -1.52 -8.79
N LEU A 31 9.83 -1.24 -8.72
CA LEU A 31 9.10 -0.95 -7.48
C LEU A 31 8.60 -2.26 -6.86
N THR A 32 9.47 -2.91 -6.11
CA THR A 32 9.26 -4.29 -5.62
C THR A 32 8.56 -4.40 -4.27
N GLY A 33 8.19 -3.28 -3.64
CA GLY A 33 7.52 -3.25 -2.33
C GLY A 33 6.12 -3.89 -2.35
N SER A 34 5.34 -3.67 -3.41
CA SER A 34 4.09 -4.42 -3.63
C SER A 34 4.41 -5.86 -4.04
N ARG A 35 3.72 -6.85 -3.43
CA ARG A 35 4.07 -8.27 -3.55
C ARG A 35 3.00 -9.08 -4.29
N PHE A 36 3.43 -10.01 -5.14
CA PHE A 36 2.54 -11.01 -5.72
C PHE A 36 2.33 -12.18 -4.73
N SER A 37 1.08 -12.62 -4.55
CA SER A 37 0.76 -13.78 -3.73
C SER A 37 -0.41 -14.57 -4.31
N CYS A 38 -1.68 -14.18 -4.06
CA CYS A 38 -2.85 -14.97 -4.51
C CYS A 38 -3.16 -14.84 -6.02
N GLY A 39 -2.93 -13.69 -6.64
CA GLY A 39 -3.27 -13.40 -8.03
C GLY A 39 -4.77 -13.23 -8.31
N ILE A 40 -5.64 -13.32 -7.29
CA ILE A 40 -7.10 -13.28 -7.40
C ILE A 40 -7.75 -12.16 -6.56
N GLY A 41 -6.95 -11.19 -6.07
CA GLY A 41 -7.46 -10.02 -5.34
C GLY A 41 -7.82 -10.23 -3.87
N GLU A 42 -7.56 -11.40 -3.29
CA GLU A 42 -8.02 -11.80 -1.95
C GLU A 42 -7.06 -11.38 -0.83
N CYS A 43 -5.75 -11.48 -1.06
CA CYS A 43 -4.77 -11.39 0.04
C CYS A 43 -4.27 -9.97 0.34
N GLY A 44 -4.47 -9.00 -0.54
CA GLY A 44 -4.06 -7.61 -0.35
C GLY A 44 -2.54 -7.32 -0.36
N ALA A 45 -1.66 -8.32 -0.56
CA ALA A 45 -0.21 -8.11 -0.56
C ALA A 45 0.28 -7.17 -1.69
N CYS A 46 -0.50 -7.05 -2.76
CA CYS A 46 -0.24 -6.21 -3.92
C CYS A 46 -0.92 -4.84 -3.87
N LEU A 47 -1.50 -4.43 -2.75
CA LEU A 47 -2.25 -3.18 -2.61
C LEU A 47 -1.38 -1.96 -2.94
N VAL A 48 -1.92 -1.12 -3.81
CA VAL A 48 -1.46 0.24 -4.13
C VAL A 48 -2.66 1.19 -4.05
N HIS A 49 -2.46 2.50 -4.11
CA HIS A 49 -3.57 3.42 -4.33
C HIS A 49 -3.59 3.87 -5.79
N VAL A 50 -4.77 3.86 -6.39
CA VAL A 50 -5.06 4.46 -7.70
C VAL A 50 -6.04 5.60 -7.47
N ASP A 51 -5.62 6.83 -7.75
CA ASP A 51 -6.37 8.06 -7.42
C ASP A 51 -6.82 8.10 -5.93
N GLY A 52 -5.98 7.62 -5.03
CA GLY A 52 -6.25 7.56 -3.60
C GLY A 52 -7.07 6.34 -3.15
N VAL A 53 -7.61 5.53 -4.05
CA VAL A 53 -8.42 4.35 -3.75
C VAL A 53 -7.54 3.10 -3.63
N PRO A 54 -7.61 2.35 -2.50
CA PRO A 54 -6.84 1.11 -2.35
C PRO A 54 -7.28 0.07 -3.38
N THR A 55 -6.33 -0.39 -4.19
CA THR A 55 -6.57 -1.23 -5.36
C THR A 55 -5.60 -2.42 -5.38
N ASN A 56 -6.11 -3.62 -5.65
CA ASN A 56 -5.30 -4.82 -5.85
C ASN A 56 -4.62 -4.80 -7.23
N SER A 57 -3.36 -4.41 -7.29
CA SER A 57 -2.62 -4.21 -8.54
C SER A 57 -2.44 -5.48 -9.37
N CYS A 58 -2.53 -6.67 -8.77
CA CYS A 58 -2.46 -7.94 -9.50
C CYS A 58 -3.66 -8.21 -10.44
N LEU A 59 -4.79 -7.52 -10.21
CA LEU A 59 -5.99 -7.63 -11.06
C LEU A 59 -6.21 -6.40 -11.95
N MET A 60 -5.49 -5.31 -11.71
CA MET A 60 -5.67 -4.06 -12.41
C MET A 60 -4.88 -4.07 -13.73
N PRO A 61 -5.52 -4.03 -14.91
CA PRO A 61 -4.79 -3.86 -16.16
C PRO A 61 -4.02 -2.54 -16.16
N VAL A 62 -2.75 -2.56 -16.58
CA VAL A 62 -1.93 -1.33 -16.58
C VAL A 62 -2.51 -0.24 -17.48
N ALA A 63 -3.16 -0.62 -18.56
CA ALA A 63 -3.82 0.33 -19.46
C ALA A 63 -4.97 1.10 -18.79
N ALA A 64 -5.63 0.53 -17.77
CA ALA A 64 -6.74 1.15 -17.06
C ALA A 64 -6.29 2.28 -16.09
N VAL A 65 -4.99 2.43 -15.87
CA VAL A 65 -4.40 3.44 -14.98
C VAL A 65 -3.51 4.45 -15.70
N ALA A 66 -3.56 4.52 -17.04
CA ALA A 66 -2.73 5.41 -17.85
C ALA A 66 -2.83 6.88 -17.44
N ASP A 67 -4.05 7.35 -17.12
CA ASP A 67 -4.33 8.75 -16.78
C ASP A 67 -4.55 8.94 -15.26
N LYS A 68 -4.13 7.97 -14.43
CA LYS A 68 -4.36 7.97 -12.99
C LYS A 68 -3.08 8.11 -12.19
N ALA A 69 -3.21 8.66 -10.99
CA ALA A 69 -2.12 8.71 -10.04
C ALA A 69 -2.01 7.38 -9.28
N VAL A 70 -0.89 6.69 -9.45
CA VAL A 70 -0.57 5.45 -8.71
C VAL A 70 0.38 5.78 -7.57
N LEU A 71 0.00 5.42 -6.35
CA LEU A 71 0.87 5.53 -5.17
C LEU A 71 1.20 4.14 -4.65
N THR A 72 2.49 3.82 -4.56
CA THR A 72 3.01 2.57 -3.98
C THR A 72 3.61 2.82 -2.60
N ILE A 73 4.01 1.77 -1.91
CA ILE A 73 4.65 1.86 -0.57
C ILE A 73 5.93 2.71 -0.61
N GLU A 74 6.67 2.67 -1.70
CA GLU A 74 7.89 3.45 -1.90
C GLU A 74 7.60 4.96 -1.96
N GLY A 75 6.43 5.33 -2.47
CA GLY A 75 6.00 6.72 -2.57
C GLY A 75 5.55 7.35 -1.26
N LEU A 76 5.50 6.60 -0.16
CA LEU A 76 5.18 7.14 1.17
C LEU A 76 6.39 7.82 1.84
N VAL A 77 7.61 7.46 1.44
CA VAL A 77 8.83 8.08 1.96
C VAL A 77 8.98 9.47 1.35
N ALA A 78 9.19 10.47 2.19
CA ALA A 78 9.42 11.84 1.74
C ALA A 78 10.75 11.96 0.96
N LYS A 79 10.90 13.04 0.18
CA LYS A 79 12.11 13.25 -0.64
C LYS A 79 13.40 13.36 0.16
N ASP A 80 13.32 13.79 1.40
CA ASP A 80 14.43 13.88 2.35
C ASP A 80 14.74 12.56 3.06
N GLY A 81 14.00 11.48 2.75
CA GLY A 81 14.13 10.17 3.38
C GLY A 81 13.29 9.99 4.64
N THR A 82 12.54 10.99 5.06
CA THR A 82 11.65 10.89 6.23
C THR A 82 10.55 9.85 5.97
N LEU A 83 10.40 8.91 6.90
CA LEU A 83 9.36 7.89 6.81
C LEU A 83 7.98 8.49 7.09
N HIS A 84 6.97 7.98 6.39
CA HIS A 84 5.58 8.27 6.73
C HIS A 84 5.28 7.76 8.16
N PRO A 85 4.44 8.44 8.97
CA PRO A 85 4.11 8.03 10.34
C PRO A 85 3.70 6.54 10.47
N LEU A 86 2.93 6.02 9.50
CA LEU A 86 2.61 4.60 9.44
C LEU A 86 3.85 3.71 9.30
N GLN A 87 4.80 4.05 8.45
CA GLN A 87 6.03 3.27 8.27
C GLN A 87 6.88 3.32 9.55
N GLN A 88 7.01 4.49 10.17
CA GLN A 88 7.76 4.66 11.41
C GLN A 88 7.15 3.82 12.55
N VAL A 89 5.85 3.89 12.76
CA VAL A 89 5.18 3.12 13.82
C VAL A 89 5.27 1.61 13.58
N TRP A 90 5.26 1.16 12.32
CA TRP A 90 5.48 -0.26 11.98
C TRP A 90 6.85 -0.77 12.42
N ILE A 91 7.88 0.05 12.32
CA ILE A 91 9.22 -0.25 12.81
C ILE A 91 9.24 -0.24 14.33
N ASP A 92 8.74 0.81 14.97
CA ASP A 92 8.75 0.99 16.42
C ASP A 92 8.04 -0.15 17.16
N GLU A 93 6.94 -0.64 16.61
CA GLU A 93 6.12 -1.73 17.19
C GLU A 93 6.60 -3.12 16.76
N ASN A 94 7.68 -3.22 15.97
CA ASN A 94 8.19 -4.48 15.44
C ASN A 94 7.09 -5.35 14.81
N VAL A 95 6.25 -4.76 13.97
CA VAL A 95 5.06 -5.41 13.41
C VAL A 95 5.41 -6.64 12.57
N PRO A 96 6.41 -6.58 11.65
CA PRO A 96 6.68 -7.68 10.74
C PRO A 96 7.21 -8.92 11.44
N GLN A 97 6.86 -10.10 10.90
CA GLN A 97 7.64 -11.33 11.03
C GLN A 97 8.31 -11.62 9.69
N CYS A 98 7.64 -12.32 8.74
CA CYS A 98 8.24 -12.55 7.43
C CYS A 98 8.33 -11.30 6.54
N GLY A 99 7.56 -10.26 6.83
CA GLY A 99 7.56 -8.98 6.10
C GLY A 99 6.75 -8.97 4.81
N TYR A 100 6.26 -10.11 4.31
CA TYR A 100 5.72 -10.23 2.96
C TYR A 100 4.47 -9.39 2.70
N CYS A 101 3.50 -9.36 3.63
CA CYS A 101 2.24 -8.64 3.49
C CYS A 101 2.30 -7.17 3.95
N GLN A 102 3.42 -6.71 4.48
CA GLN A 102 3.45 -5.45 5.25
C GLN A 102 3.23 -4.20 4.41
N SER A 103 3.70 -4.17 3.17
CA SER A 103 3.39 -3.08 2.24
C SER A 103 1.87 -2.95 2.03
N GLY A 104 1.19 -4.05 1.76
CA GLY A 104 -0.27 -4.07 1.62
C GLY A 104 -0.99 -3.65 2.90
N GLN A 105 -0.51 -4.10 4.07
CA GLN A 105 -1.06 -3.69 5.38
C GLN A 105 -0.95 -2.17 5.57
N ILE A 106 0.22 -1.59 5.31
CA ILE A 106 0.45 -0.14 5.45
C ILE A 106 -0.41 0.64 4.45
N MET A 107 -0.47 0.21 3.18
CA MET A 107 -1.28 0.89 2.17
C MET A 107 -2.79 0.85 2.52
N LYS A 108 -3.28 -0.27 3.07
CA LYS A 108 -4.67 -0.37 3.52
C LYS A 108 -4.94 0.50 4.74
N ALA A 109 -4.02 0.52 5.72
CA ALA A 109 -4.10 1.38 6.89
C ALA A 109 -4.09 2.86 6.53
N LEU A 110 -3.30 3.26 5.51
CA LEU A 110 -3.29 4.62 5.00
C LEU A 110 -4.66 5.05 4.48
N ALA A 111 -5.35 4.19 3.72
CA ALA A 111 -6.70 4.47 3.25
C ALA A 111 -7.68 4.65 4.42
N LEU A 112 -7.65 3.75 5.40
CA LEU A 112 -8.49 3.87 6.60
C LEU A 112 -8.26 5.19 7.32
N LEU A 113 -7.00 5.57 7.59
CA LEU A 113 -6.68 6.78 8.36
C LEU A 113 -6.95 8.09 7.59
N LYS A 114 -7.05 8.04 6.26
CA LYS A 114 -7.54 9.17 5.47
C LYS A 114 -9.05 9.40 5.65
N GLU A 115 -9.82 8.33 5.76
CA GLU A 115 -11.27 8.38 5.93
C GLU A 115 -11.70 8.56 7.39
N ASN A 116 -11.03 7.86 8.31
CA ASN A 116 -11.31 7.87 9.74
C ASN A 116 -10.02 8.10 10.53
N LYS A 117 -9.87 9.29 11.10
CA LYS A 117 -8.67 9.68 11.86
C LYS A 117 -8.62 9.12 13.29
N THR A 118 -9.73 8.59 13.80
CA THR A 118 -9.85 8.03 15.15
C THR A 118 -10.56 6.68 15.14
N PRO A 119 -10.01 5.66 14.41
CA PRO A 119 -10.70 4.40 14.23
C PRO A 119 -10.80 3.61 15.52
N THR A 120 -11.96 3.01 15.75
CA THR A 120 -12.17 1.99 16.79
C THR A 120 -11.52 0.67 16.37
N ASP A 121 -11.43 -0.30 17.30
CA ASP A 121 -10.94 -1.64 16.97
C ASP A 121 -11.80 -2.33 15.90
N ASP A 122 -13.11 -2.14 15.95
CA ASP A 122 -14.05 -2.69 14.97
C ASP A 122 -13.87 -2.05 13.59
N ASP A 123 -13.61 -0.74 13.52
CA ASP A 123 -13.31 -0.06 12.27
C ASP A 123 -12.02 -0.60 11.64
N ILE A 124 -10.99 -0.79 12.46
CA ILE A 124 -9.71 -1.36 12.01
C ILE A 124 -9.91 -2.80 11.53
N ASN A 125 -10.57 -3.65 12.31
CA ASN A 125 -10.81 -5.05 11.96
C ASN A 125 -11.56 -5.15 10.62
N ARG A 126 -12.60 -4.34 10.44
CA ARG A 126 -13.41 -4.31 9.22
C ARG A 126 -12.60 -3.81 8.02
N ALA A 127 -11.89 -2.69 8.17
CA ALA A 127 -11.09 -2.12 7.09
C ALA A 127 -9.95 -3.02 6.65
N MET A 128 -9.29 -3.69 7.62
CA MET A 128 -8.10 -4.52 7.38
C MET A 128 -8.41 -5.97 6.98
N SER A 129 -9.69 -6.40 6.98
CA SER A 129 -10.11 -7.79 6.71
C SER A 129 -9.67 -8.32 5.34
N GLY A 130 -9.46 -7.44 4.35
CA GLY A 130 -9.00 -7.80 3.00
C GLY A 130 -7.48 -7.87 2.84
N VAL A 131 -6.69 -7.83 3.94
CA VAL A 131 -5.23 -7.99 3.86
C VAL A 131 -4.77 -9.08 4.81
N LEU A 132 -4.34 -10.21 4.23
CA LEU A 132 -4.00 -11.40 5.00
C LEU A 132 -2.54 -11.36 5.50
N CYS A 133 -2.37 -11.74 6.77
CA CYS A 133 -1.05 -11.98 7.37
C CYS A 133 -0.95 -13.42 7.86
N ARG A 134 -0.18 -14.28 7.17
CA ARG A 134 -0.03 -15.68 7.55
C ARG A 134 0.74 -15.87 8.85
N CYS A 135 1.56 -14.89 9.24
CA CYS A 135 2.27 -14.87 10.51
C CYS A 135 1.38 -14.44 11.70
N GLY A 136 0.18 -13.94 11.43
CA GLY A 136 -0.81 -13.59 12.46
C GLY A 136 -0.47 -12.36 13.29
N THR A 137 0.26 -11.37 12.73
CA THR A 137 0.68 -10.16 13.47
C THR A 137 -0.44 -9.13 13.64
N TYR A 138 -1.70 -9.53 13.56
CA TYR A 138 -2.87 -8.62 13.54
C TYR A 138 -2.99 -7.72 14.78
N ASP A 139 -2.63 -8.20 15.97
CA ASP A 139 -2.67 -7.38 17.19
C ASP A 139 -1.65 -6.24 17.13
N ARG A 140 -0.43 -6.51 16.61
CA ARG A 140 0.59 -5.48 16.41
C ARG A 140 0.15 -4.48 15.33
N ILE A 141 -0.45 -4.96 14.23
CA ILE A 141 -1.00 -4.12 13.16
C ILE A 141 -2.06 -3.17 13.73
N ARG A 142 -3.03 -3.66 14.48
CA ARG A 142 -4.09 -2.87 15.11
C ARG A 142 -3.53 -1.81 16.06
N LYS A 143 -2.60 -2.21 16.94
CA LYS A 143 -1.91 -1.29 17.85
C LYS A 143 -1.19 -0.18 17.07
N SER A 144 -0.50 -0.53 16.01
CA SER A 144 0.25 0.40 15.16
C SER A 144 -0.66 1.39 14.44
N ILE A 145 -1.80 0.94 13.92
CA ILE A 145 -2.77 1.84 13.28
C ILE A 145 -3.29 2.87 14.27
N LYS A 146 -3.67 2.47 15.49
CA LYS A 146 -4.10 3.40 16.54
C LYS A 146 -3.01 4.41 16.91
N ARG A 147 -1.77 3.93 17.05
CA ARG A 147 -0.64 4.81 17.36
C ARG A 147 -0.36 5.80 16.22
N ALA A 148 -0.38 5.35 14.96
CA ALA A 148 -0.22 6.23 13.80
C ALA A 148 -1.32 7.28 13.71
N ALA A 149 -2.57 6.93 14.02
CA ALA A 149 -3.69 7.86 14.07
C ALA A 149 -3.43 9.03 15.04
N LEU A 150 -2.85 8.75 16.22
CA LEU A 150 -2.49 9.78 17.20
C LEU A 150 -1.39 10.72 16.69
N PHE A 151 -0.40 10.21 15.96
CA PHE A 151 0.64 11.06 15.36
C PHE A 151 0.08 11.93 14.24
N MET A 152 -0.67 11.33 13.32
CA MET A 152 -1.24 12.03 12.16
C MET A 152 -2.30 13.09 12.55
N SER A 153 -2.92 12.97 13.74
CA SER A 153 -3.85 13.99 14.24
C SER A 153 -3.18 15.21 14.89
N ARG A 154 -1.88 15.12 15.19
CA ARG A 154 -1.10 16.22 15.83
C ARG A 154 -0.42 17.15 14.82
N GLU A 155 -0.37 16.75 13.55
CA GLU A 155 0.26 17.53 12.47
C GLU A 155 -0.71 18.50 11.77
N ILE A 156 -1.90 18.72 12.36
CA ILE A 156 -2.92 19.71 11.98
C ILE A 156 -2.96 20.78 13.07
#